data_c0d2dfda565731c0228d735970ac32fc
#
_entry.id   c0d2dfda565731c0228d735970ac32fc
#
_cell.length_a   1.000
_cell.length_b   1.000
_cell.length_c   1.000
_cell.angle_alpha   90.00
_cell.angle_beta   90.00
_cell.angle_gamma   90.00
#
_symmetry.space_group_name_H-M   'P 1'
#
loop_
_entity.id
_entity.type
_entity.pdbx_description
1 polymer ?
#
loop_
_entity_poly.entity_id
_entity_poly.type
_entity_poly.pdbx_seq_one_letter_code
_entity_poly.pdbx_strand_id
1 'polypeptide(L)'
;DVPKGISGDIRLAKAGEYCPRCKHGVLEEFRGIEVGHIFKLGTKYSDALGAVFLDGNGKEQPCVMGCYGIGVGRTVAAAIEQNHDEHGIIFPVAIAPFQVEILPLQTKNPEVMACAQRLYDALRAKGVDVLLDN
;
A
#
# COMPACT_ATOMS: atom_id res chain seq x y z
N ASP A 1 10.39 39.80 -34.12
CA ASP A 1 9.19 39.77 -33.25
C ASP A 1 9.16 38.42 -32.56
N VAL A 2 9.37 38.41 -31.25
CA VAL A 2 9.16 37.22 -30.43
C VAL A 2 7.66 37.06 -30.21
N PRO A 3 7.07 35.89 -30.51
CA PRO A 3 5.66 35.65 -30.26
C PRO A 3 5.36 35.94 -28.78
N LYS A 4 4.25 36.64 -28.51
CA LYS A 4 3.76 36.80 -27.13
C LYS A 4 3.33 35.41 -26.60
N GLY A 5 4.26 34.72 -26.00
CA GLY A 5 4.01 33.45 -25.33
C GLY A 5 3.47 33.67 -23.92
N ILE A 6 2.78 32.67 -23.42
CA ILE A 6 2.42 32.58 -22.00
C ILE A 6 3.72 32.27 -21.24
N SER A 7 4.11 33.13 -20.31
CA SER A 7 5.25 32.88 -19.44
C SER A 7 4.75 32.40 -18.06
N GLY A 8 5.45 31.44 -17.47
CA GLY A 8 5.14 30.92 -16.15
C GLY A 8 6.34 30.21 -15.53
N ASP A 9 6.29 30.02 -14.24
CA ASP A 9 7.30 29.24 -13.52
C ASP A 9 7.02 27.75 -13.71
N ILE A 10 7.86 27.11 -14.53
CA ILE A 10 7.77 25.67 -14.87
C ILE A 10 8.91 24.85 -14.23
N ARG A 11 9.69 25.44 -13.33
CA ARG A 11 10.75 24.74 -12.60
C ARG A 11 10.16 23.72 -11.61
N LEU A 12 10.93 22.71 -11.28
CA LEU A 12 10.59 21.77 -10.21
C LEU A 12 10.73 22.48 -8.85
N ALA A 13 9.74 22.24 -7.98
CA ALA A 13 9.81 22.65 -6.58
C ALA A 13 10.99 21.97 -5.87
N LYS A 14 11.63 22.69 -4.95
CA LYS A 14 12.77 22.18 -4.16
C LYS A 14 12.48 22.34 -2.68
N ALA A 15 13.13 21.48 -1.88
CA ALA A 15 13.15 21.65 -0.44
C ALA A 15 13.69 23.02 -0.04
N GLY A 16 13.12 23.64 1.00
CA GLY A 16 13.47 24.96 1.46
C GLY A 16 12.76 26.12 0.74
N GLU A 17 12.04 25.86 -0.35
CA GLU A 17 11.22 26.89 -1.00
C GLU A 17 9.89 27.11 -0.27
N TYR A 18 9.31 28.31 -0.41
CA TYR A 18 8.00 28.60 0.14
C TYR A 18 6.89 27.93 -0.66
N CYS A 19 5.87 27.46 0.04
CA CYS A 19 4.67 26.90 -0.59
C CYS A 19 4.02 27.91 -1.54
N PRO A 20 3.79 27.57 -2.82
CA PRO A 20 3.21 28.51 -3.79
C PRO A 20 1.74 28.88 -3.47
N ARG A 21 1.05 28.07 -2.66
CA ARG A 21 -0.34 28.33 -2.28
C ARG A 21 -0.44 29.28 -1.09
N CYS A 22 0.17 28.92 0.05
CA CYS A 22 0.02 29.71 1.28
C CYS A 22 1.10 30.78 1.48
N LYS A 23 2.23 30.69 0.76
CA LYS A 23 3.38 31.61 0.83
C LYS A 23 4.12 31.64 2.18
N HIS A 24 3.69 30.85 3.16
CA HIS A 24 4.25 30.82 4.53
C HIS A 24 4.92 29.48 4.87
N GLY A 25 4.34 28.35 4.41
CA GLY A 25 4.92 27.02 4.64
C GLY A 25 6.19 26.83 3.82
N VAL A 26 7.16 26.14 4.39
CA VAL A 26 8.40 25.74 3.71
C VAL A 26 8.21 24.31 3.20
N LEU A 27 8.64 24.04 1.97
CA LEU A 27 8.60 22.72 1.36
C LEU A 27 9.71 21.84 1.94
N GLU A 28 9.35 20.64 2.28
CA GLU A 28 10.28 19.61 2.72
C GLU A 28 10.30 18.46 1.71
N GLU A 29 11.43 17.78 1.59
CA GLU A 29 11.62 16.65 0.69
C GLU A 29 11.72 15.35 1.50
N PHE A 30 10.90 14.37 1.15
CA PHE A 30 10.93 13.04 1.74
C PHE A 30 11.06 11.99 0.66
N ARG A 31 11.79 10.92 0.95
CA ARG A 31 11.77 9.71 0.13
C ARG A 31 10.62 8.83 0.58
N GLY A 32 9.84 8.34 -0.36
CA GLY A 32 8.72 7.46 -0.10
C GLY A 32 8.70 6.29 -1.07
N ILE A 33 8.00 5.23 -0.68
CA ILE A 33 7.71 4.08 -1.54
C ILE A 33 6.27 4.22 -2.01
N GLU A 34 6.06 4.31 -3.34
CA GLU A 34 4.73 4.33 -3.92
C GLU A 34 4.09 2.94 -3.83
N VAL A 35 3.13 2.77 -2.93
CA VAL A 35 2.42 1.50 -2.72
C VAL A 35 1.16 1.36 -3.57
N GLY A 36 0.60 2.47 -4.04
CA GLY A 36 -0.57 2.49 -4.91
C GLY A 36 -0.66 3.75 -5.74
N HIS A 37 -1.40 3.69 -6.85
CA HIS A 37 -1.58 4.80 -7.76
C HIS A 37 -2.98 4.80 -8.37
N ILE A 38 -3.56 5.99 -8.53
CA ILE A 38 -4.84 6.21 -9.19
C ILE A 38 -4.59 7.02 -10.45
N PHE A 39 -5.01 6.49 -11.59
CA PHE A 39 -4.94 7.17 -12.87
C PHE A 39 -6.33 7.63 -13.34
N LYS A 40 -6.48 8.91 -13.58
CA LYS A 40 -7.66 9.47 -14.28
C LYS A 40 -7.38 9.44 -15.77
N LEU A 41 -7.86 8.40 -16.46
CA LEU A 41 -7.58 8.19 -17.87
C LEU A 41 -8.50 9.00 -18.79
N GLY A 42 -9.65 9.45 -18.28
CA GLY A 42 -10.66 10.16 -19.09
C GLY A 42 -11.15 9.28 -20.23
N THR A 43 -11.20 9.83 -21.43
CA THR A 43 -11.63 9.12 -22.66
C THR A 43 -10.48 8.70 -23.56
N LYS A 44 -9.23 8.87 -23.12
CA LYS A 44 -8.03 8.64 -23.95
C LYS A 44 -8.01 7.28 -24.64
N TYR A 45 -8.41 6.24 -23.93
CA TYR A 45 -8.42 4.87 -24.49
C TYR A 45 -9.78 4.50 -25.05
N SER A 46 -10.87 4.92 -24.42
CA SER A 46 -12.23 4.63 -24.89
C SER A 46 -12.51 5.25 -26.24
N ASP A 47 -12.06 6.48 -26.51
CA ASP A 47 -12.18 7.11 -27.83
C ASP A 47 -11.45 6.31 -28.91
N ALA A 48 -10.20 5.90 -28.63
CA ALA A 48 -9.38 5.14 -29.57
C ALA A 48 -9.92 3.72 -29.85
N LEU A 49 -10.59 3.11 -28.87
CA LEU A 49 -11.15 1.75 -28.96
C LEU A 49 -12.63 1.73 -29.39
N GLY A 50 -13.28 2.89 -29.54
CA GLY A 50 -14.70 2.99 -29.80
C GLY A 50 -15.56 2.44 -28.65
N ALA A 51 -15.06 2.49 -27.39
CA ALA A 51 -15.78 2.03 -26.23
C ALA A 51 -16.80 3.09 -25.79
N VAL A 52 -18.04 2.94 -26.24
CA VAL A 52 -19.13 3.89 -25.99
C VAL A 52 -20.29 3.23 -25.26
N PHE A 53 -21.12 4.04 -24.62
CA PHE A 53 -22.40 3.65 -24.05
C PHE A 53 -23.50 4.61 -24.53
N LEU A 54 -24.76 4.20 -24.46
CA LEU A 54 -25.89 5.08 -24.72
C LEU A 54 -26.32 5.78 -23.44
N ASP A 55 -26.35 7.11 -23.45
CA ASP A 55 -26.87 7.89 -22.35
C ASP A 55 -28.41 7.78 -22.23
N GLY A 56 -29.00 8.40 -21.20
CA GLY A 56 -30.44 8.35 -20.96
C GLY A 56 -31.31 8.94 -22.08
N ASN A 57 -30.70 9.62 -23.08
CA ASN A 57 -31.34 10.17 -24.26
C ASN A 57 -31.09 9.32 -25.52
N GLY A 58 -30.41 8.18 -25.36
CA GLY A 58 -30.04 7.30 -26.48
C GLY A 58 -28.86 7.80 -27.31
N LYS A 59 -28.10 8.78 -26.84
CA LYS A 59 -26.91 9.32 -27.50
C LYS A 59 -25.66 8.56 -27.07
N GLU A 60 -24.82 8.20 -28.03
CA GLU A 60 -23.51 7.60 -27.76
C GLU A 60 -22.59 8.56 -27.02
N GLN A 61 -21.98 8.07 -25.96
CA GLN A 61 -20.99 8.78 -25.14
C GLN A 61 -19.79 7.87 -24.92
N PRO A 62 -18.54 8.39 -24.98
CA PRO A 62 -17.37 7.58 -24.66
C PRO A 62 -17.33 7.25 -23.16
N CYS A 63 -16.89 6.03 -22.85
CA CYS A 63 -16.70 5.63 -21.45
C CYS A 63 -15.57 6.43 -20.80
N VAL A 64 -15.87 7.10 -19.69
CA VAL A 64 -14.84 7.74 -18.86
C VAL A 64 -14.16 6.66 -18.01
N MET A 65 -12.85 6.58 -18.11
CA MET A 65 -12.06 5.51 -17.52
C MET A 65 -11.19 5.99 -16.36
N GLY A 66 -11.00 5.10 -15.41
CA GLY A 66 -9.98 5.21 -14.34
C GLY A 66 -9.22 3.90 -14.21
N CYS A 67 -8.02 3.97 -13.66
CA CYS A 67 -7.23 2.80 -13.31
C CYS A 67 -6.73 2.94 -11.88
N TYR A 68 -6.83 1.86 -11.11
CA TYR A 68 -6.52 1.85 -9.68
C TYR A 68 -5.58 0.67 -9.42
N GLY A 69 -4.37 0.98 -9.02
CA GLY A 69 -3.34 -0.02 -8.76
C GLY A 69 -2.86 -0.03 -7.31
N ILE A 70 -2.70 -1.22 -6.73
CA ILE A 70 -2.02 -1.42 -5.44
C ILE A 70 -0.94 -2.48 -5.65
N GLY A 71 0.29 -2.13 -5.31
CA GLY A 71 1.43 -3.05 -5.35
C GLY A 71 1.50 -3.88 -4.07
N VAL A 72 0.84 -5.05 -4.02
CA VAL A 72 0.78 -5.89 -2.82
C VAL A 72 2.18 -6.23 -2.30
N GLY A 73 3.05 -6.76 -3.15
CA GLY A 73 4.45 -7.07 -2.77
C GLY A 73 5.24 -5.84 -2.35
N ARG A 74 5.02 -4.69 -3.01
CA ARG A 74 5.65 -3.43 -2.63
C ARG A 74 5.16 -2.91 -1.28
N THR A 75 3.89 -3.11 -0.95
CA THR A 75 3.32 -2.76 0.36
C THR A 75 3.96 -3.59 1.46
N VAL A 76 4.15 -4.90 1.25
CA VAL A 76 4.85 -5.76 2.20
C VAL A 76 6.31 -5.32 2.37
N ALA A 77 7.02 -5.05 1.27
CA ALA A 77 8.39 -4.55 1.33
C ALA A 77 8.51 -3.22 2.09
N ALA A 78 7.57 -2.29 1.87
CA ALA A 78 7.52 -1.02 2.60
C ALA A 78 7.23 -1.23 4.09
N ALA A 79 6.36 -2.17 4.44
CA ALA A 79 6.08 -2.52 5.83
C ALA A 79 7.31 -3.11 6.53
N ILE A 80 8.06 -3.99 5.87
CA ILE A 80 9.32 -4.55 6.38
C ILE A 80 10.35 -3.44 6.59
N GLU A 81 10.52 -2.56 5.61
CA GLU A 81 11.46 -1.43 5.68
C GLU A 81 11.20 -0.51 6.88
N GLN A 82 9.93 -0.36 7.27
CA GLN A 82 9.52 0.50 8.38
C GLN A 82 9.43 -0.23 9.73
N ASN A 83 9.41 -1.56 9.74
CA ASN A 83 9.17 -2.36 10.93
C ASN A 83 10.20 -3.51 11.02
N HIS A 84 11.43 -3.16 11.34
CA HIS A 84 12.51 -4.11 11.59
C HIS A 84 13.50 -3.55 12.61
N ASP A 85 14.30 -4.41 13.18
CA ASP A 85 15.47 -4.07 14.00
C ASP A 85 16.69 -4.87 13.54
N GLU A 86 17.75 -4.88 14.36
CA GLU A 86 18.98 -5.63 14.09
C GLU A 86 18.81 -7.17 14.15
N HIS A 87 17.70 -7.63 14.73
CA HIS A 87 17.40 -9.06 14.86
C HIS A 87 16.48 -9.59 13.76
N GLY A 88 15.78 -8.70 13.05
CA GLY A 88 14.94 -9.10 11.93
C GLY A 88 13.67 -8.27 11.74
N ILE A 89 12.69 -8.88 11.09
CA ILE A 89 11.43 -8.25 10.73
C ILE A 89 10.47 -8.23 11.93
N ILE A 90 9.89 -7.07 12.21
CA ILE A 90 8.81 -6.90 13.20
C ILE A 90 7.51 -6.70 12.44
N PHE A 91 6.81 -7.78 12.10
CA PHE A 91 5.57 -7.67 11.35
C PHE A 91 4.46 -6.98 12.16
N PRO A 92 3.81 -5.95 11.62
CA PRO A 92 2.53 -5.49 12.14
C PRO A 92 1.51 -6.65 12.16
N VAL A 93 0.74 -6.79 13.23
CA VAL A 93 -0.22 -7.90 13.40
C VAL A 93 -1.18 -8.04 12.22
N ALA A 94 -1.56 -6.93 11.58
CA ALA A 94 -2.48 -6.93 10.43
C ALA A 94 -1.96 -7.66 9.19
N ILE A 95 -0.64 -7.83 9.05
CA ILE A 95 0.00 -8.50 7.90
C ILE A 95 0.95 -9.62 8.34
N ALA A 96 1.04 -9.89 9.64
CA ALA A 96 1.82 -11.01 10.14
C ALA A 96 1.25 -12.35 9.63
N PRO A 97 2.09 -13.29 9.21
CA PRO A 97 1.65 -14.62 8.77
C PRO A 97 0.85 -15.37 9.85
N PHE A 98 1.23 -15.16 11.11
CA PHE A 98 0.54 -15.66 12.31
C PHE A 98 0.57 -14.57 13.37
N GLN A 99 -0.46 -14.56 14.23
CA GLN A 99 -0.53 -13.62 15.35
C GLN A 99 0.28 -14.09 16.56
N VAL A 100 0.41 -15.42 16.70
CA VAL A 100 1.15 -16.07 17.77
C VAL A 100 1.92 -17.26 17.23
N GLU A 101 3.17 -17.40 17.66
CA GLU A 101 3.98 -18.58 17.43
C GLU A 101 4.30 -19.23 18.77
N ILE A 102 4.13 -20.56 18.85
CA ILE A 102 4.43 -21.36 20.03
C ILE A 102 5.66 -22.23 19.72
N LEU A 103 6.75 -22.00 20.44
CA LEU A 103 8.03 -22.68 20.30
C LEU A 103 8.29 -23.58 21.52
N PRO A 104 7.96 -24.88 21.49
CA PRO A 104 8.29 -25.79 22.57
C PRO A 104 9.79 -26.08 22.57
N LEU A 105 10.53 -25.60 23.59
CA LEU A 105 11.99 -25.76 23.67
C LEU A 105 12.43 -27.20 23.90
N GLN A 106 11.55 -28.07 24.37
CA GLN A 106 11.82 -29.48 24.68
C GLN A 106 10.80 -30.39 24.01
N THR A 107 10.89 -30.54 22.71
CA THR A 107 9.92 -31.31 21.90
C THR A 107 9.86 -32.82 22.26
N LYS A 108 10.91 -33.36 22.90
CA LYS A 108 10.93 -34.73 23.38
C LYS A 108 10.24 -34.92 24.75
N ASN A 109 9.91 -33.84 25.45
CA ASN A 109 9.22 -33.90 26.73
C ASN A 109 7.70 -33.88 26.51
N PRO A 110 6.96 -34.94 26.85
CA PRO A 110 5.54 -35.06 26.58
C PRO A 110 4.71 -34.04 27.37
N GLU A 111 5.14 -33.61 28.55
CA GLU A 111 4.44 -32.60 29.34
C GLU A 111 4.53 -31.21 28.67
N VAL A 112 5.70 -30.86 28.13
CA VAL A 112 5.91 -29.62 27.40
C VAL A 112 5.05 -29.60 26.13
N MET A 113 5.05 -30.69 25.38
CA MET A 113 4.24 -30.79 24.16
C MET A 113 2.74 -30.77 24.46
N ALA A 114 2.28 -31.45 25.52
CA ALA A 114 0.89 -31.38 25.94
C ALA A 114 0.45 -29.96 26.37
N CYS A 115 1.37 -29.20 26.99
CA CYS A 115 1.12 -27.80 27.33
C CYS A 115 1.03 -26.92 26.08
N ALA A 116 1.96 -27.08 25.16
CA ALA A 116 2.00 -26.36 23.89
C ALA A 116 0.72 -26.62 23.06
N GLN A 117 0.28 -27.88 22.98
CA GLN A 117 -0.94 -28.25 22.29
C GLN A 117 -2.19 -27.61 22.92
N ARG A 118 -2.29 -27.64 24.26
CA ARG A 118 -3.42 -26.96 24.95
C ARG A 118 -3.46 -25.46 24.68
N LEU A 119 -2.31 -24.79 24.66
CA LEU A 119 -2.22 -23.37 24.33
C LEU A 119 -2.65 -23.12 22.89
N TYR A 120 -2.15 -23.92 21.97
CA TYR A 120 -2.52 -23.85 20.54
C TYR A 120 -4.04 -23.98 20.36
N ASP A 121 -4.65 -25.04 20.93
CA ASP A 121 -6.08 -25.29 20.81
C ASP A 121 -6.93 -24.16 21.44
N ALA A 122 -6.50 -23.66 22.59
CA ALA A 122 -7.22 -22.57 23.29
C ALA A 122 -7.16 -21.24 22.51
N LEU A 123 -6.04 -20.93 21.87
CA LEU A 123 -5.90 -19.72 21.05
C LEU A 123 -6.69 -19.85 19.75
N ARG A 124 -6.61 -21.02 19.08
CA ARG A 124 -7.38 -21.33 17.87
C ARG A 124 -8.88 -21.24 18.14
N ALA A 125 -9.35 -21.74 19.27
CA ALA A 125 -10.76 -21.66 19.67
C ALA A 125 -11.26 -20.21 19.84
N LYS A 126 -10.36 -19.27 20.09
CA LYS A 126 -10.65 -17.82 20.16
C LYS A 126 -10.49 -17.09 18.82
N GLY A 127 -10.23 -17.80 17.73
CA GLY A 127 -10.05 -17.23 16.39
C GLY A 127 -8.67 -16.57 16.18
N VAL A 128 -7.67 -16.89 17.00
CA VAL A 128 -6.31 -16.40 16.84
C VAL A 128 -5.56 -17.29 15.85
N ASP A 129 -4.86 -16.69 14.89
CA ASP A 129 -3.97 -17.41 13.98
C ASP A 129 -2.69 -17.76 14.70
N VAL A 130 -2.47 -19.07 14.90
CA VAL A 130 -1.36 -19.62 15.69
C VAL A 130 -0.56 -20.60 14.88
N LEU A 131 0.74 -20.47 14.94
CA LEU A 131 1.71 -21.51 14.50
C LEU A 131 2.22 -22.28 15.73
N LEU A 132 2.23 -23.59 15.66
CA LEU A 132 2.95 -24.45 16.59
C LEU A 132 4.13 -25.06 15.83
N ASP A 133 5.33 -24.61 16.18
CA ASP A 133 6.58 -25.13 15.62
C ASP A 133 7.09 -26.31 16.48
N ASN A 134 7.14 -27.53 15.90
CA ASN A 134 7.46 -28.77 16.60
C ASN A 134 8.47 -29.66 15.81
#